data_e2f58e975225934a1141b3dbb4d1bcfd
#
_entry.id   e2f58e975225934a1141b3dbb4d1bcfd
#
_cell.length_a   1.000
_cell.length_b   1.000
_cell.length_c   1.000
_cell.angle_alpha   90.00
_cell.angle_beta   90.00
_cell.angle_gamma   90.00
#
_symmetry.space_group_name_H-M   'P 1'
#
loop_
_entity.id
_entity.type
_entity.pdbx_description
1 polymer ?
#
loop_
_entity_poly.entity_id
_entity_poly.type
_entity_poly.pdbx_seq_one_letter_code
_entity_poly.pdbx_strand_id
1 'polypeptide(L)'
;MIVCHQHRFIFVTTRKTSGAAIEAALATACSDGDIVSATTHAALTQYQPGDWLRLMTRGERARLDRHQSAAQIRSRVGDAVWSSYFKFCVERDPWDKAVALYEQRTRGRDPRPTIAQFLAKARPESLSNFPLYSIDGALAVDRVIRFEHLAAELDAVGHLLNLPAELFQAIEWPQTCHYSAVLGPAERGLIEAACAPEIELFGYGFAEVAPEDR
;
A
#
# COMPACT_ATOMS: atom_id res chain seq x y z
N MET A 1 -4.36 7.14 -3.14
CA MET A 1 -5.59 6.50 -3.67
C MET A 1 -5.84 6.91 -5.10
N ILE A 2 -6.53 6.07 -5.86
CA ILE A 2 -7.02 6.39 -7.21
C ILE A 2 -8.51 6.05 -7.29
N VAL A 3 -9.29 6.91 -7.95
CA VAL A 3 -10.66 6.61 -8.39
C VAL A 3 -10.70 6.81 -9.89
N CYS A 4 -10.82 5.71 -10.63
CA CYS A 4 -10.88 5.73 -12.09
C CYS A 4 -12.32 5.48 -12.55
N HIS A 5 -12.92 6.48 -13.16
CA HIS A 5 -14.30 6.41 -13.65
C HIS A 5 -14.38 5.61 -14.96
N GLN A 6 -13.35 5.71 -15.81
CA GLN A 6 -13.27 4.99 -17.07
C GLN A 6 -13.29 3.46 -16.87
N HIS A 7 -12.47 2.96 -15.95
CA HIS A 7 -12.35 1.53 -15.67
C HIS A 7 -13.13 1.10 -14.42
N ARG A 8 -13.87 2.03 -13.80
CA ARG A 8 -14.74 1.80 -12.64
C ARG A 8 -14.06 1.08 -11.49
N PHE A 9 -12.89 1.57 -11.06
CA PHE A 9 -12.19 1.03 -9.90
C PHE A 9 -11.78 2.11 -8.90
N ILE A 10 -11.55 1.67 -7.66
CA ILE A 10 -10.97 2.44 -6.58
C ILE A 10 -9.77 1.67 -6.03
N PHE A 11 -8.58 2.28 -6.10
CA PHE A 11 -7.39 1.75 -5.44
C PHE A 11 -7.17 2.47 -4.11
N VAL A 12 -7.25 1.72 -3.01
CA VAL A 12 -6.99 2.22 -1.65
C VAL A 12 -5.51 2.00 -1.34
N THR A 13 -4.76 3.10 -1.24
CA THR A 13 -3.30 3.03 -1.02
C THR A 13 -2.98 2.74 0.42
N THR A 14 -2.31 1.62 0.67
CA THR A 14 -1.85 1.16 1.98
C THR A 14 -0.36 1.46 2.21
N ARG A 15 0.10 1.35 3.45
CA ARG A 15 1.48 1.69 3.84
C ARG A 15 2.43 0.52 3.57
N LYS A 16 3.61 0.84 3.01
CA LYS A 16 4.71 -0.11 2.79
C LYS A 16 4.41 -1.29 1.85
N THR A 17 3.52 -1.06 0.89
CA THR A 17 3.03 -2.04 -0.08
C THR A 17 3.32 -1.62 -1.53
N SER A 18 4.37 -0.84 -1.76
CA SER A 18 4.70 -0.24 -3.07
C SER A 18 3.59 0.63 -3.66
N GLY A 19 2.68 1.13 -2.81
CA GLY A 19 1.49 1.88 -3.25
C GLY A 19 1.80 3.07 -4.16
N ALA A 20 2.95 3.75 -3.98
CA ALA A 20 3.33 4.87 -4.84
C ALA A 20 3.66 4.44 -6.30
N ALA A 21 4.32 3.29 -6.47
CA ALA A 21 4.62 2.74 -7.79
C ALA A 21 3.33 2.24 -8.48
N ILE A 22 2.46 1.57 -7.73
CA ILE A 22 1.16 1.11 -8.23
C ILE A 22 0.28 2.30 -8.62
N GLU A 23 0.22 3.36 -7.78
CA GLU A 23 -0.52 4.58 -8.12
C GLU A 23 0.02 5.26 -9.38
N ALA A 24 1.34 5.31 -9.54
CA ALA A 24 1.95 5.88 -10.73
C ALA A 24 1.56 5.11 -12.00
N ALA A 25 1.59 3.77 -11.95
CA ALA A 25 1.16 2.93 -13.06
C ALA A 25 -0.33 3.12 -13.36
N LEU A 26 -1.20 2.96 -12.36
CA LEU A 26 -2.65 3.11 -12.52
C LEU A 26 -3.06 4.51 -13.02
N ALA A 27 -2.31 5.55 -12.63
CA ALA A 27 -2.57 6.91 -13.07
C ALA A 27 -2.41 7.10 -14.58
N THR A 28 -1.60 6.28 -15.25
CA THR A 28 -1.45 6.34 -16.71
C THR A 28 -2.71 5.87 -17.46
N ALA A 29 -3.51 5.00 -16.82
CA ALA A 29 -4.81 4.55 -17.34
C ALA A 29 -5.98 5.49 -16.97
N CYS A 30 -5.71 6.55 -16.20
CA CYS A 30 -6.74 7.50 -15.78
C CYS A 30 -6.89 8.67 -16.77
N SER A 31 -8.12 9.17 -16.89
CA SER A 31 -8.50 10.29 -17.76
C SER A 31 -8.90 11.56 -16.98
N ASP A 32 -9.32 12.60 -17.72
CA ASP A 32 -9.81 13.83 -17.10
C ASP A 32 -11.11 13.55 -16.32
N GLY A 33 -11.16 14.01 -15.07
CA GLY A 33 -12.27 13.75 -14.15
C GLY A 33 -11.98 12.65 -13.13
N ASP A 34 -10.97 11.80 -13.35
CA ASP A 34 -10.55 10.80 -12.37
C ASP A 34 -9.82 11.44 -11.18
N ILE A 35 -9.92 10.80 -10.02
CA ILE A 35 -9.25 11.28 -8.80
C ILE A 35 -7.94 10.49 -8.66
N VAL A 36 -6.83 11.21 -8.74
CA VAL A 36 -5.50 10.65 -8.50
C VAL A 36 -4.89 11.40 -7.33
N SER A 37 -4.54 10.70 -6.25
CA SER A 37 -3.82 11.32 -5.14
C SER A 37 -2.40 11.74 -5.59
N ALA A 38 -1.85 12.76 -4.94
CA ALA A 38 -0.50 13.21 -5.23
C ALA A 38 0.50 12.06 -4.97
N THR A 39 0.93 11.43 -6.02
CA THR A 39 2.07 10.49 -5.98
C THR A 39 3.34 11.25 -5.62
N THR A 40 4.22 10.63 -4.87
CA THR A 40 5.51 11.26 -4.54
C THR A 40 6.28 11.55 -5.82
N HIS A 41 6.90 12.72 -5.86
CA HIS A 41 7.79 13.17 -6.95
C HIS A 41 8.83 12.10 -7.36
N ALA A 42 9.28 11.25 -6.43
CA ALA A 42 10.22 10.17 -6.66
C ALA A 42 9.64 8.98 -7.46
N ALA A 43 8.35 8.68 -7.31
CA ALA A 43 7.70 7.63 -8.09
C ALA A 43 7.42 8.09 -9.54
N LEU A 44 7.15 9.38 -9.70
CA LEU A 44 6.90 9.98 -11.02
C LEU A 44 8.16 10.10 -11.87
N THR A 45 9.35 10.20 -11.27
CA THR A 45 10.63 10.27 -12.01
C THR A 45 11.05 8.93 -12.63
N GLN A 46 10.43 7.82 -12.22
CA GLN A 46 10.63 6.50 -12.85
C GLN A 46 9.76 6.31 -14.11
N TYR A 47 8.71 7.11 -14.27
CA TYR A 47 7.84 7.13 -15.45
C TYR A 47 8.18 8.31 -16.38
N GLN A 48 7.95 8.14 -17.67
CA GLN A 48 8.35 9.05 -18.76
C GLN A 48 8.08 10.54 -18.46
N PRO A 49 8.98 11.47 -18.79
CA PRO A 49 8.89 12.88 -18.40
C PRO A 49 7.62 13.64 -18.86
N GLY A 50 6.90 13.11 -19.84
CA GLY A 50 5.66 13.73 -20.36
C GLY A 50 4.42 13.49 -19.50
N ASP A 51 4.35 12.39 -18.79
CA ASP A 51 3.12 11.99 -18.09
C ASP A 51 2.90 12.72 -16.76
N TRP A 52 3.97 13.13 -16.08
CA TRP A 52 3.87 13.88 -14.82
C TRP A 52 3.33 15.31 -15.02
N LEU A 53 3.60 15.95 -16.17
CA LEU A 53 3.11 17.30 -16.47
C LEU A 53 1.59 17.30 -16.63
N ARG A 54 1.02 16.26 -17.23
CA ARG A 54 -0.42 16.01 -17.31
C ARG A 54 -1.05 15.85 -15.92
N LEU A 55 -0.33 15.19 -15.03
CA LEU A 55 -0.77 14.97 -13.63
C LEU A 55 -0.71 16.27 -12.81
N MET A 56 0.25 17.18 -13.05
CA MET A 56 0.44 18.43 -12.29
C MET A 56 -0.53 19.56 -12.65
N THR A 57 -1.08 19.59 -13.86
CA THR A 57 -1.93 20.69 -14.34
C THR A 57 -3.36 20.65 -13.85
N ARG A 58 -3.79 19.62 -13.15
CA ARG A 58 -5.15 19.45 -12.64
C ARG A 58 -5.27 19.99 -11.21
N GLY A 59 -5.86 21.16 -11.05
CA GLY A 59 -5.85 22.02 -9.86
C GLY A 59 -6.37 21.49 -8.52
N GLU A 60 -6.91 20.26 -8.40
CA GLU A 60 -7.44 19.70 -7.14
C GLU A 60 -6.50 18.69 -6.44
N ARG A 61 -5.32 18.47 -6.95
CA ARG A 61 -4.42 17.37 -6.62
C ARG A 61 -3.55 17.55 -5.38
N ALA A 62 -3.41 18.75 -4.86
CA ALA A 62 -2.28 19.10 -4.01
C ALA A 62 -2.43 18.81 -2.52
N ARG A 63 -3.57 18.31 -2.02
CA ARG A 63 -3.84 18.20 -0.57
C ARG A 63 -4.52 16.91 -0.10
N LEU A 64 -4.47 15.83 -0.89
CA LEU A 64 -5.04 14.59 -0.42
C LEU A 64 -4.00 13.81 0.39
N ASP A 65 -4.36 13.49 1.62
CA ASP A 65 -3.60 12.56 2.44
C ASP A 65 -3.32 11.28 1.64
N ARG A 66 -2.05 10.87 1.59
CA ARG A 66 -1.59 9.73 0.79
C ARG A 66 -2.32 8.42 1.13
N HIS A 67 -2.78 8.29 2.36
CA HIS A 67 -3.43 7.10 2.88
C HIS A 67 -4.82 7.44 3.42
N GLN A 68 -5.76 7.76 2.52
CA GLN A 68 -7.16 7.92 2.90
C GLN A 68 -7.78 6.55 3.20
N SER A 69 -8.58 6.49 4.27
CA SER A 69 -9.33 5.28 4.59
C SER A 69 -10.49 5.05 3.63
N ALA A 70 -10.97 3.82 3.54
CA ALA A 70 -12.17 3.44 2.80
C ALA A 70 -13.38 4.32 3.15
N ALA A 71 -13.57 4.63 4.44
CA ALA A 71 -14.63 5.51 4.90
C ALA A 71 -14.48 6.94 4.34
N GLN A 72 -13.27 7.51 4.36
CA GLN A 72 -12.99 8.83 3.80
C GLN A 72 -13.19 8.86 2.28
N ILE A 73 -12.73 7.81 1.58
CA ILE A 73 -12.91 7.69 0.13
C ILE A 73 -14.40 7.58 -0.20
N ARG A 74 -15.15 6.71 0.50
CA ARG A 74 -16.60 6.55 0.33
C ARG A 74 -17.34 7.88 0.52
N SER A 75 -17.04 8.60 1.60
CA SER A 75 -17.63 9.92 1.87
C SER A 75 -17.36 10.93 0.75
N ARG A 76 -16.20 10.84 0.09
CA ARG A 76 -15.79 11.74 -0.98
C ARG A 76 -16.45 11.43 -2.32
N VAL A 77 -16.51 10.14 -2.70
CA VAL A 77 -17.04 9.73 -4.02
C VAL A 77 -18.56 9.53 -4.01
N GLY A 78 -19.13 9.39 -2.82
CA GLY A 78 -20.55 9.09 -2.62
C GLY A 78 -20.88 7.60 -2.75
N ASP A 79 -22.02 7.20 -2.18
CA ASP A 79 -22.42 5.79 -2.10
C ASP A 79 -22.65 5.13 -3.47
N ALA A 80 -23.11 5.87 -4.46
CA ALA A 80 -23.37 5.33 -5.80
C ALA A 80 -22.08 4.89 -6.50
N VAL A 81 -21.01 5.70 -6.45
CA VAL A 81 -19.71 5.35 -6.99
C VAL A 81 -19.07 4.24 -6.15
N TRP A 82 -19.09 4.40 -4.82
CA TRP A 82 -18.51 3.42 -3.90
C TRP A 82 -19.07 2.01 -4.10
N SER A 83 -20.39 1.86 -4.19
CA SER A 83 -21.05 0.56 -4.33
C SER A 83 -20.89 -0.08 -5.70
N SER A 84 -20.70 0.74 -6.75
CA SER A 84 -20.67 0.24 -8.14
C SER A 84 -19.27 0.01 -8.71
N TYR A 85 -18.20 0.50 -8.04
CA TYR A 85 -16.81 0.37 -8.50
C TYR A 85 -16.12 -0.78 -7.80
N PHE A 86 -15.21 -1.46 -8.53
CA PHE A 86 -14.35 -2.47 -7.97
C PHE A 86 -13.28 -1.83 -7.09
N LYS A 87 -13.22 -2.23 -5.82
CA LYS A 87 -12.31 -1.68 -4.82
C LYS A 87 -11.22 -2.68 -4.47
N PHE A 88 -9.97 -2.23 -4.51
CA PHE A 88 -8.85 -3.09 -4.12
C PHE A 88 -7.74 -2.32 -3.41
N CYS A 89 -6.94 -3.05 -2.66
CA CYS A 89 -5.75 -2.56 -1.98
C CYS A 89 -4.68 -3.65 -1.94
N VAL A 90 -3.53 -3.34 -1.38
CA VAL A 90 -2.46 -4.30 -1.14
C VAL A 90 -2.20 -4.42 0.35
N GLU A 91 -2.04 -5.62 0.86
CA GLU A 91 -1.56 -5.89 2.22
C GLU A 91 -0.25 -6.69 2.16
N ARG A 92 0.58 -6.51 3.16
CA ARG A 92 1.91 -7.11 3.27
C ARG A 92 2.05 -7.78 4.62
N ASP A 93 2.84 -8.85 4.67
CA ASP A 93 3.25 -9.49 5.92
C ASP A 93 3.55 -8.43 7.00
N PRO A 94 2.86 -8.47 8.15
CA PRO A 94 2.97 -7.44 9.18
C PRO A 94 4.38 -7.20 9.70
N TRP A 95 5.18 -8.26 9.84
CA TRP A 95 6.54 -8.17 10.36
C TRP A 95 7.47 -7.57 9.31
N ASP A 96 7.36 -8.00 8.06
CA ASP A 96 8.09 -7.41 6.94
C ASP A 96 7.71 -5.93 6.71
N LYS A 97 6.42 -5.61 6.79
CA LYS A 97 5.89 -4.25 6.75
C LYS A 97 6.50 -3.36 7.85
N ALA A 98 6.58 -3.87 9.08
CA ALA A 98 7.13 -3.14 10.22
C ALA A 98 8.64 -2.85 10.05
N VAL A 99 9.41 -3.83 9.57
CA VAL A 99 10.83 -3.64 9.24
C VAL A 99 10.99 -2.62 8.12
N ALA A 100 10.22 -2.73 7.04
CA ALA A 100 10.25 -1.77 5.94
C ALA A 100 9.86 -0.33 6.37
N LEU A 101 8.98 -0.20 7.36
CA LEU A 101 8.62 1.10 7.95
C LEU A 101 9.76 1.66 8.81
N TYR A 102 10.39 0.82 9.63
CA TYR A 102 11.56 1.17 10.41
C TYR A 102 12.69 1.66 9.51
N GLU A 103 13.05 0.90 8.48
CA GLU A 103 14.08 1.27 7.51
C GLU A 103 13.81 2.64 6.88
N GLN A 104 12.59 2.88 6.44
CA GLN A 104 12.22 4.16 5.84
C GLN A 104 12.32 5.33 6.82
N ARG A 105 11.83 5.15 8.05
CA ARG A 105 11.72 6.24 9.02
C ARG A 105 13.01 6.56 9.77
N THR A 106 13.95 5.63 9.75
CA THR A 106 15.24 5.80 10.43
C THR A 106 16.39 6.05 9.47
N ARG A 107 16.15 5.99 8.16
CA ARG A 107 17.18 6.27 7.15
C ARG A 107 17.77 7.66 7.36
N GLY A 108 19.10 7.75 7.44
CA GLY A 108 19.85 9.02 7.63
C GLY A 108 19.76 9.62 9.04
N ARG A 109 19.22 8.91 10.02
CA ARG A 109 19.27 9.36 11.42
C ARG A 109 20.61 8.98 12.07
N ASP A 110 21.16 9.90 12.81
CA ASP A 110 22.37 9.68 13.60
C ASP A 110 22.15 10.29 15.02
N PRO A 111 22.19 9.50 16.12
CA PRO A 111 22.26 8.04 16.10
C PRO A 111 20.96 7.39 15.57
N ARG A 112 21.11 6.29 14.84
CA ARG A 112 19.96 5.51 14.38
C ARG A 112 19.36 4.74 15.56
N PRO A 113 18.04 4.88 15.85
CA PRO A 113 17.42 4.10 16.92
C PRO A 113 17.42 2.61 16.57
N THR A 114 17.45 1.74 17.56
CA THR A 114 17.21 0.31 17.34
C THR A 114 15.76 0.07 16.95
N ILE A 115 15.48 -1.10 16.33
CA ILE A 115 14.11 -1.45 15.96
C ILE A 115 13.20 -1.56 17.17
N ALA A 116 13.70 -2.07 18.30
CA ALA A 116 13.00 -2.11 19.58
C ALA A 116 12.57 -0.70 20.03
N GLN A 117 13.51 0.26 20.01
CA GLN A 117 13.23 1.65 20.38
C GLN A 117 12.24 2.32 19.43
N PHE A 118 12.28 1.95 18.16
CA PHE A 118 11.35 2.45 17.16
C PHE A 118 9.93 1.92 17.41
N LEU A 119 9.78 0.60 17.57
CA LEU A 119 8.49 -0.05 17.78
C LEU A 119 7.85 0.37 19.11
N ALA A 120 8.65 0.52 20.18
CA ALA A 120 8.14 0.99 21.48
C ALA A 120 7.52 2.41 21.42
N LYS A 121 7.90 3.22 20.41
CA LYS A 121 7.37 4.58 20.18
C LYS A 121 6.36 4.61 19.03
N ALA A 122 6.22 3.54 18.27
CA ALA A 122 5.30 3.48 17.14
C ALA A 122 3.86 3.45 17.65
N ARG A 123 2.99 4.21 17.00
CA ARG A 123 1.55 4.09 17.26
C ARG A 123 1.04 2.84 16.56
N PRO A 124 0.18 2.02 17.20
CA PRO A 124 -0.40 0.82 16.56
C PRO A 124 -1.00 1.10 15.18
N GLU A 125 -1.68 2.25 15.03
CA GLU A 125 -2.30 2.67 13.77
C GLU A 125 -1.30 2.95 12.65
N SER A 126 -0.01 3.14 12.99
CA SER A 126 1.05 3.29 11.99
C SER A 126 1.59 1.97 11.47
N LEU A 127 1.38 0.89 12.19
CA LEU A 127 1.80 -0.47 11.85
C LEU A 127 0.70 -1.21 11.08
N SER A 128 -0.56 -1.06 11.50
CA SER A 128 -1.71 -1.68 10.85
C SER A 128 -2.19 -0.89 9.63
N ASN A 129 -2.55 -1.59 8.57
CA ASN A 129 -3.25 -1.04 7.40
C ASN A 129 -4.75 -1.34 7.43
N PHE A 130 -5.21 -2.26 8.28
CA PHE A 130 -6.61 -2.69 8.34
C PHE A 130 -7.60 -1.51 8.42
N PRO A 131 -7.35 -0.44 9.22
CA PRO A 131 -8.22 0.74 9.26
C PRO A 131 -8.32 1.51 7.94
N LEU A 132 -7.40 1.28 6.98
CA LEU A 132 -7.44 1.96 5.69
C LEU A 132 -8.42 1.32 4.71
N TYR A 133 -8.62 0.01 4.80
CA TYR A 133 -9.47 -0.74 3.88
C TYR A 133 -10.66 -1.44 4.55
N SER A 134 -10.94 -1.08 5.80
CA SER A 134 -12.11 -1.51 6.55
C SER A 134 -13.01 -0.33 6.93
N ILE A 135 -14.29 -0.60 7.16
CA ILE A 135 -15.28 0.33 7.72
C ILE A 135 -16.00 -0.43 8.84
N ASP A 136 -16.08 0.17 10.01
CA ASP A 136 -16.73 -0.43 11.21
C ASP A 136 -16.22 -1.86 11.52
N GLY A 137 -14.92 -2.10 11.32
CA GLY A 137 -14.29 -3.39 11.58
C GLY A 137 -14.53 -4.48 10.52
N ALA A 138 -15.26 -4.19 9.44
CA ALA A 138 -15.50 -5.10 8.33
C ALA A 138 -14.69 -4.68 7.09
N LEU A 139 -14.25 -5.67 6.27
CA LEU A 139 -13.61 -5.38 4.98
C LEU A 139 -14.55 -4.54 4.11
N ALA A 140 -14.02 -3.46 3.56
CA ALA A 140 -14.75 -2.51 2.74
C ALA A 140 -14.25 -2.47 1.27
N VAL A 141 -13.35 -3.37 0.91
CA VAL A 141 -12.81 -3.55 -0.46
C VAL A 141 -13.16 -4.93 -0.98
N ASP A 142 -13.24 -5.06 -2.31
CA ASP A 142 -13.62 -6.31 -2.97
C ASP A 142 -12.43 -7.28 -3.09
N ARG A 143 -11.20 -6.75 -3.11
CA ARG A 143 -9.98 -7.56 -3.13
C ARG A 143 -8.86 -6.92 -2.33
N VAL A 144 -8.19 -7.74 -1.51
CA VAL A 144 -6.92 -7.40 -0.88
C VAL A 144 -5.83 -8.26 -1.54
N ILE A 145 -4.94 -7.61 -2.27
CA ILE A 145 -3.80 -8.23 -2.94
C ILE A 145 -2.72 -8.50 -1.89
N ARG A 146 -2.15 -9.68 -1.89
CA ARG A 146 -1.01 -10.00 -1.05
C ARG A 146 0.28 -9.51 -1.70
N PHE A 147 1.06 -8.72 -0.97
CA PHE A 147 2.34 -8.17 -1.44
C PHE A 147 3.31 -9.25 -1.89
N GLU A 148 3.28 -10.40 -1.23
CA GLU A 148 4.11 -11.57 -1.50
C GLU A 148 3.84 -12.19 -2.89
N HIS A 149 2.67 -11.89 -3.46
CA HIS A 149 2.23 -12.36 -4.80
C HIS A 149 1.89 -11.20 -5.73
N LEU A 150 2.45 -10.02 -5.45
CA LEU A 150 2.01 -8.73 -5.99
C LEU A 150 1.95 -8.70 -7.52
N ALA A 151 3.00 -9.18 -8.21
CA ALA A 151 3.04 -9.15 -9.67
C ALA A 151 1.88 -9.94 -10.32
N ALA A 152 1.71 -11.20 -9.91
CA ALA A 152 0.66 -12.07 -10.46
C ALA A 152 -0.75 -11.58 -10.10
N GLU A 153 -0.93 -11.05 -8.89
CA GLU A 153 -2.23 -10.55 -8.47
C GLU A 153 -2.61 -9.21 -9.11
N LEU A 154 -1.64 -8.32 -9.33
CA LEU A 154 -1.87 -7.08 -10.08
C LEU A 154 -2.19 -7.36 -11.55
N ASP A 155 -1.52 -8.33 -12.16
CA ASP A 155 -1.82 -8.78 -13.52
C ASP A 155 -3.27 -9.29 -13.62
N ALA A 156 -3.68 -10.14 -12.68
CA ALA A 156 -5.08 -10.63 -12.62
C ALA A 156 -6.09 -9.50 -12.42
N VAL A 157 -5.79 -8.48 -11.61
CA VAL A 157 -6.65 -7.30 -11.46
C VAL A 157 -6.64 -6.46 -12.74
N GLY A 158 -5.48 -6.32 -13.40
CA GLY A 158 -5.36 -5.63 -14.68
C GLY A 158 -6.28 -6.26 -15.74
N HIS A 159 -6.28 -7.57 -15.87
CA HIS A 159 -7.19 -8.30 -16.77
C HIS A 159 -8.67 -8.10 -16.40
N LEU A 160 -9.00 -8.20 -15.11
CA LEU A 160 -10.38 -7.99 -14.63
C LEU A 160 -10.92 -6.59 -14.99
N LEU A 161 -10.05 -5.58 -14.93
CA LEU A 161 -10.41 -4.17 -15.16
C LEU A 161 -10.19 -3.73 -16.61
N ASN A 162 -9.79 -4.63 -17.50
CA ASN A 162 -9.42 -4.33 -18.89
C ASN A 162 -8.37 -3.20 -18.99
N LEU A 163 -7.36 -3.25 -18.13
CA LEU A 163 -6.21 -2.35 -18.17
C LEU A 163 -5.16 -2.85 -19.19
N PRO A 164 -4.26 -1.97 -19.71
CA PRO A 164 -3.18 -2.38 -20.58
C PRO A 164 -2.32 -3.48 -19.95
N ALA A 165 -2.00 -4.54 -20.70
CA ALA A 165 -1.27 -5.70 -20.17
C ALA A 165 0.13 -5.36 -19.65
N GLU A 166 0.77 -4.33 -20.20
CA GLU A 166 2.10 -3.85 -19.80
C GLU A 166 2.11 -2.91 -18.59
N LEU A 167 0.95 -2.55 -18.05
CA LEU A 167 0.78 -1.48 -17.06
C LEU A 167 1.68 -1.65 -15.83
N PHE A 168 1.86 -2.87 -15.36
CA PHE A 168 2.62 -3.18 -14.14
C PHE A 168 4.00 -3.78 -14.42
N GLN A 169 4.36 -4.06 -15.68
CA GLN A 169 5.60 -4.75 -16.04
C GLN A 169 6.87 -3.92 -15.75
N ALA A 170 6.77 -2.60 -15.80
CA ALA A 170 7.89 -1.70 -15.54
C ALA A 170 8.14 -1.45 -14.03
N ILE A 171 7.36 -2.06 -13.13
CA ILE A 171 7.51 -1.84 -11.70
C ILE A 171 8.57 -2.79 -11.16
N GLU A 172 9.67 -2.23 -10.64
CA GLU A 172 10.63 -2.97 -9.84
C GLU A 172 10.09 -3.14 -8.42
N TRP A 173 9.90 -4.40 -8.00
CA TRP A 173 9.42 -4.70 -6.67
C TRP A 173 10.58 -4.77 -5.67
N PRO A 174 10.52 -4.05 -4.54
CA PRO A 174 11.57 -4.11 -3.54
C PRO A 174 11.68 -5.52 -2.96
N GLN A 175 12.90 -6.01 -2.86
CA GLN A 175 13.19 -7.24 -2.15
C GLN A 175 12.83 -7.09 -0.67
N THR A 176 12.25 -8.12 -0.11
CA THR A 176 11.98 -8.20 1.33
C THR A 176 13.25 -8.63 2.05
N CYS A 177 13.64 -7.93 3.13
CA CYS A 177 14.67 -8.50 4.01
C CYS A 177 14.00 -9.50 4.96
N HIS A 178 14.77 -10.51 5.36
CA HIS A 178 14.23 -11.52 6.27
C HIS A 178 14.04 -10.90 7.68
N TYR A 179 12.82 -10.59 8.04
CA TYR A 179 12.47 -9.87 9.26
C TYR A 179 12.84 -10.65 10.54
N SER A 180 12.90 -11.99 10.48
CA SER A 180 13.29 -12.82 11.63
C SER A 180 14.75 -12.62 12.06
N ALA A 181 15.60 -12.09 11.18
CA ALA A 181 16.98 -11.74 11.54
C ALA A 181 17.08 -10.50 12.44
N VAL A 182 16.05 -9.65 12.49
CA VAL A 182 16.07 -8.35 13.17
C VAL A 182 14.99 -8.20 14.24
N LEU A 183 13.99 -9.08 14.26
CA LEU A 183 12.87 -9.04 15.22
C LEU A 183 13.02 -10.13 16.28
N GLY A 184 13.15 -9.71 17.55
CA GLY A 184 13.09 -10.62 18.69
C GLY A 184 11.64 -10.89 19.14
N PRO A 185 11.46 -11.74 20.17
CA PRO A 185 10.11 -12.08 20.67
C PRO A 185 9.29 -10.87 21.13
N ALA A 186 9.91 -9.86 21.73
CA ALA A 186 9.22 -8.66 22.20
C ALA A 186 8.68 -7.83 21.04
N GLU A 187 9.51 -7.59 20.01
CA GLU A 187 9.14 -6.85 18.80
C GLU A 187 8.04 -7.59 18.03
N ARG A 188 8.17 -8.90 17.93
CA ARG A 188 7.15 -9.77 17.34
C ARG A 188 5.80 -9.58 18.02
N GLY A 189 5.73 -9.68 19.35
CA GLY A 189 4.49 -9.53 20.10
C GLY A 189 3.85 -8.14 19.94
N LEU A 190 4.65 -7.06 19.85
CA LEU A 190 4.14 -5.71 19.59
C LEU A 190 3.47 -5.60 18.20
N ILE A 191 4.09 -6.22 17.19
CA ILE A 191 3.54 -6.22 15.83
C ILE A 191 2.28 -7.09 15.76
N GLU A 192 2.29 -8.27 16.38
CA GLU A 192 1.14 -9.16 16.46
C GLU A 192 -0.08 -8.46 17.10
N ALA A 193 0.13 -7.78 18.20
CA ALA A 193 -0.94 -7.04 18.85
C ALA A 193 -1.48 -5.88 18.00
N ALA A 194 -0.60 -5.17 17.28
CA ALA A 194 -1.00 -4.03 16.45
C ALA A 194 -1.68 -4.44 15.14
N CYS A 195 -1.34 -5.62 14.59
CA CYS A 195 -1.81 -6.12 13.30
C CYS A 195 -2.66 -7.39 13.42
N ALA A 196 -3.26 -7.63 14.59
CA ALA A 196 -4.07 -8.83 14.83
C ALA A 196 -5.15 -9.07 13.75
N PRO A 197 -5.90 -8.04 13.29
CA PRO A 197 -6.90 -8.23 12.24
C PRO A 197 -6.31 -8.73 10.92
N GLU A 198 -5.16 -8.20 10.48
CA GLU A 198 -4.49 -8.64 9.25
C GLU A 198 -3.96 -10.07 9.38
N ILE A 199 -3.38 -10.39 10.55
CA ILE A 199 -2.84 -11.73 10.82
C ILE A 199 -3.96 -12.76 10.76
N GLU A 200 -5.08 -12.50 11.44
CA GLU A 200 -6.23 -13.39 11.47
C GLU A 200 -6.86 -13.54 10.08
N LEU A 201 -7.09 -12.41 9.40
CA LEU A 201 -7.81 -12.39 8.13
C LEU A 201 -7.06 -13.07 6.99
N PHE A 202 -5.73 -12.89 6.95
CA PHE A 202 -4.90 -13.40 5.85
C PHE A 202 -4.06 -14.63 6.23
N GLY A 203 -4.14 -15.10 7.48
CA GLY A 203 -3.41 -16.25 7.95
C GLY A 203 -1.89 -16.04 7.95
N TYR A 204 -1.43 -14.82 8.23
CA TYR A 204 0.00 -14.56 8.33
C TYR A 204 0.58 -15.27 9.55
N GLY A 205 1.76 -15.89 9.37
CA GLY A 205 2.53 -16.52 10.43
C GLY A 205 3.96 -15.99 10.44
N PHE A 206 4.56 -15.85 11.61
CA PHE A 206 5.97 -15.46 11.70
C PHE A 206 6.86 -16.57 11.15
N ALA A 207 7.52 -16.31 10.02
CA ALA A 207 8.45 -17.25 9.41
C ALA A 207 9.83 -17.11 10.07
N GLU A 208 10.36 -18.18 10.62
CA GLU A 208 11.74 -18.24 11.11
C GLU A 208 12.67 -18.67 9.97
N VAL A 209 13.83 -18.00 9.84
CA VAL A 209 14.87 -18.44 8.90
C VAL A 209 15.43 -19.75 9.43
N ALA A 210 15.50 -20.77 8.58
CA ALA A 210 16.27 -21.96 8.89
C ALA A 210 17.73 -21.58 9.17
N PRO A 211 18.40 -22.24 10.13
CA PRO A 211 19.79 -21.92 10.51
C PRO A 211 20.81 -21.99 9.36
N GLU A 212 20.46 -22.62 8.26
CA GLU A 212 21.33 -22.87 7.10
C GLU A 212 21.46 -21.68 6.14
N ASP A 213 20.62 -20.65 6.26
CA ASP A 213 20.60 -19.46 5.40
C ASP A 213 21.20 -18.18 6.07
N ARG A 214 22.00 -18.35 7.14
CA ARG A 214 22.64 -17.22 7.85
C ARG A 214 24.06 -16.96 7.40
#